data_7e37be5b5bd432ca03293211b1312654
#
_entry.id   7e37be5b5bd432ca03293211b1312654
#
_cell.length_a   1.000
_cell.length_b   1.000
_cell.length_c   1.000
_cell.angle_alpha   90.00
_cell.angle_beta   90.00
_cell.angle_gamma   90.00
#
_symmetry.space_group_name_H-M   'P 1'
#
loop_
_entity.id
_entity.type
_entity.pdbx_description
1 polymer ?
#
loop_
_entity_poly.entity_id
_entity_poly.type
_entity_poly.pdbx_seq_one_letter_code
_entity_poly.pdbx_strand_id
1 'polypeptide(L)'
;LSGVFDLFGCRIKMLDYGRQHATPVTLGTALGMTWAAAFEKDDDTLKRAWVIGPVFYRDVSMRGIEHGLQYYSRLEVSVAWTMQLYEALKSVPVLQCTILHRYTLMLHYCLCGEHLTLSDINSDALAKPADAPQKPAHDRHKVWMAEQGLLQMVRTGDLNYKQALSASMGISAGVPVRSDDVLRQSKTSIIVFTSLVCRAAIEGGLSPEESYALGDNYIQSAENAKTMDDLDPLALIMYDDFVRRVHKCRTNPNLSQQVQKCVDYIEMHLEEKICAADLAAQ
;
A
#
# COMPACT_ATOMS: atom_id res chain seq x y z
N LEU A 1 -3.75 27.84 11.03
CA LEU A 1 -3.26 26.80 10.10
C LEU A 1 -1.86 27.08 9.57
N SER A 2 -1.45 28.37 9.35
CA SER A 2 -0.06 28.69 8.97
C SER A 2 0.95 28.26 10.03
N GLY A 3 0.64 28.42 11.32
CA GLY A 3 1.49 27.94 12.43
C GLY A 3 1.69 26.42 12.42
N VAL A 4 0.68 25.65 12.01
CA VAL A 4 0.76 24.19 11.88
C VAL A 4 1.71 23.78 10.74
N PHE A 5 1.69 24.52 9.63
CA PHE A 5 2.60 24.30 8.51
C PHE A 5 4.08 24.44 8.91
N ASP A 6 4.38 25.46 9.73
CA ASP A 6 5.74 25.69 10.22
C ASP A 6 6.13 24.70 11.33
N LEU A 7 5.20 24.40 12.24
CA LEU A 7 5.43 23.51 13.36
C LEU A 7 5.87 22.10 12.93
N PHE A 8 5.36 21.63 11.80
CA PHE A 8 5.70 20.30 11.27
C PHE A 8 6.83 20.32 10.23
N GLY A 9 7.52 21.44 10.08
CA GLY A 9 8.68 21.57 9.20
C GLY A 9 8.36 21.52 7.70
N CYS A 10 7.08 21.62 7.33
CA CYS A 10 6.67 21.55 5.93
C CYS A 10 7.25 22.69 5.08
N ARG A 11 7.33 23.90 5.63
CA ARG A 11 7.89 25.07 4.92
C ARG A 11 9.34 24.85 4.53
N ILE A 12 10.17 24.40 5.48
CA ILE A 12 11.61 24.22 5.24
C ILE A 12 11.79 23.16 4.14
N LYS A 13 11.11 22.03 4.25
CA LYS A 13 11.21 20.94 3.26
C LYS A 13 10.73 21.34 1.87
N MET A 14 9.62 22.09 1.78
CA MET A 14 9.13 22.59 0.50
C MET A 14 10.12 23.57 -0.15
N LEU A 15 10.70 24.46 0.63
CA LEU A 15 11.69 25.40 0.11
C LEU A 15 12.98 24.69 -0.32
N ASP A 16 13.44 23.72 0.46
CA ASP A 16 14.64 22.95 0.14
C ASP A 16 14.42 22.12 -1.14
N TYR A 17 13.25 21.51 -1.27
CA TYR A 17 12.87 20.80 -2.50
C TYR A 17 12.82 21.75 -3.69
N GLY A 18 12.15 22.90 -3.56
CA GLY A 18 12.02 23.89 -4.63
C GLY A 18 13.35 24.52 -5.07
N ARG A 19 14.36 24.61 -4.19
CA ARG A 19 15.71 25.02 -4.57
C ARG A 19 16.40 24.04 -5.50
N GLN A 20 16.12 22.73 -5.34
CA GLN A 20 16.76 21.65 -6.07
C GLN A 20 15.98 21.21 -7.31
N HIS A 21 14.65 21.36 -7.29
CA HIS A 21 13.73 20.83 -8.32
C HIS A 21 12.79 21.94 -8.80
N ALA A 22 12.41 21.86 -10.09
CA ALA A 22 11.37 22.72 -10.65
C ALA A 22 9.97 22.08 -10.59
N THR A 23 9.92 20.75 -10.54
CA THR A 23 8.67 19.98 -10.50
C THR A 23 7.89 20.19 -9.20
N PRO A 24 6.57 20.12 -9.24
CA PRO A 24 5.72 20.23 -8.06
C PRO A 24 5.95 19.09 -7.05
N VAL A 25 5.64 19.36 -5.78
CA VAL A 25 5.75 18.38 -4.70
C VAL A 25 4.49 18.37 -3.85
N THR A 26 4.14 17.19 -3.32
CA THR A 26 3.16 17.06 -2.25
C THR A 26 3.84 16.57 -0.97
N LEU A 27 3.52 17.20 0.15
CA LEU A 27 4.05 16.87 1.47
C LEU A 27 2.92 16.56 2.43
N GLY A 28 2.99 15.38 3.05
CA GLY A 28 2.09 14.97 4.12
C GLY A 28 2.68 15.17 5.51
N THR A 29 1.84 15.23 6.54
CA THR A 29 2.22 15.19 7.95
C THR A 29 1.77 13.89 8.60
N ALA A 30 2.32 13.59 9.78
CA ALA A 30 1.86 12.46 10.59
C ALA A 30 0.40 12.61 11.06
N LEU A 31 -0.15 13.82 11.05
CA LEU A 31 -1.57 14.09 11.32
C LEU A 31 -2.47 13.82 10.11
N GLY A 32 -1.91 13.43 8.97
CA GLY A 32 -2.65 13.17 7.73
C GLY A 32 -2.95 14.42 6.88
N MET A 33 -2.55 15.61 7.32
CA MET A 33 -2.67 16.82 6.50
C MET A 33 -1.67 16.77 5.35
N THR A 34 -2.11 17.23 4.18
CA THR A 34 -1.27 17.29 2.98
C THR A 34 -1.29 18.69 2.39
N TRP A 35 -0.15 19.14 1.95
CA TRP A 35 0.05 20.37 1.16
C TRP A 35 0.66 19.98 -0.18
N ALA A 36 0.39 20.79 -1.18
CA ALA A 36 1.06 20.74 -2.46
C ALA A 36 1.72 22.06 -2.76
N ALA A 37 2.88 22.03 -3.41
CA ALA A 37 3.61 23.23 -3.79
C ALA A 37 4.04 23.19 -5.25
N ALA A 38 3.96 24.35 -5.92
CA ALA A 38 4.58 24.62 -7.21
C ALA A 38 5.55 25.80 -7.05
N PHE A 39 6.56 25.84 -7.91
CA PHE A 39 7.70 26.72 -7.73
C PHE A 39 7.86 27.66 -8.94
N GLU A 40 8.05 28.95 -8.64
CA GLU A 40 8.44 29.95 -9.61
C GLU A 40 9.96 30.15 -9.50
N LYS A 41 10.68 29.91 -10.58
CA LYS A 41 12.14 30.06 -10.68
C LYS A 41 12.53 31.16 -11.65
N ASP A 42 13.69 31.72 -11.42
CA ASP A 42 14.34 32.70 -12.31
C ASP A 42 15.81 32.26 -12.44
N ASP A 43 16.26 31.87 -13.64
CA ASP A 43 17.61 31.34 -13.88
C ASP A 43 18.05 30.27 -12.84
N ASP A 44 17.23 29.23 -12.65
CA ASP A 44 17.41 28.16 -11.64
C ASP A 44 17.34 28.59 -10.16
N THR A 45 17.16 29.87 -9.88
CA THR A 45 16.99 30.37 -8.49
C THR A 45 15.52 30.37 -8.09
N LEU A 46 15.19 29.75 -6.96
CA LEU A 46 13.83 29.76 -6.43
C LEU A 46 13.41 31.17 -6.04
N LYS A 47 12.41 31.70 -6.73
CA LYS A 47 11.84 33.04 -6.50
C LYS A 47 10.69 32.99 -5.49
N ARG A 48 9.76 32.06 -5.72
CA ARG A 48 8.56 31.87 -4.90
C ARG A 48 8.15 30.42 -4.88
N ALA A 49 7.58 29.98 -3.73
CA ALA A 49 6.85 28.73 -3.61
C ALA A 49 5.37 29.03 -3.36
N TRP A 50 4.51 28.50 -4.20
CA TRP A 50 3.07 28.64 -4.12
C TRP A 50 2.49 27.36 -3.53
N VAL A 51 1.72 27.49 -2.46
CA VAL A 51 1.28 26.33 -1.66
C VAL A 51 -0.24 26.26 -1.65
N ILE A 52 -0.74 25.06 -1.97
CA ILE A 52 -2.16 24.69 -1.84
C ILE A 52 -2.30 23.78 -0.60
N GLY A 53 -3.30 24.06 0.20
CA GLY A 53 -3.60 23.24 1.39
C GLY A 53 -3.66 24.06 2.67
N PRO A 54 -3.83 23.43 3.84
CA PRO A 54 -3.87 21.98 4.01
C PRO A 54 -5.15 21.34 3.48
N VAL A 55 -5.05 20.04 3.12
CA VAL A 55 -6.18 19.18 2.82
C VAL A 55 -6.01 17.83 3.52
N PHE A 56 -7.12 17.13 3.73
CA PHE A 56 -7.10 15.72 4.10
C PHE A 56 -7.54 14.85 2.93
N TYR A 57 -7.04 13.63 2.84
CA TYR A 57 -7.51 12.62 1.88
C TYR A 57 -8.63 11.74 2.46
N ARG A 58 -8.92 11.88 3.76
CA ARG A 58 -9.95 11.17 4.52
C ARG A 58 -10.40 12.04 5.69
N ASP A 59 -11.54 11.69 6.26
CA ASP A 59 -12.04 12.38 7.46
C ASP A 59 -11.05 12.32 8.61
N VAL A 60 -11.01 13.38 9.39
CA VAL A 60 -10.16 13.52 10.57
C VAL A 60 -10.82 12.78 11.75
N SER A 61 -10.04 11.94 12.43
CA SER A 61 -10.47 11.31 13.67
C SER A 61 -9.57 11.73 14.85
N MET A 62 -10.15 11.77 16.04
CA MET A 62 -9.40 12.07 17.27
C MET A 62 -8.22 11.10 17.44
N ARG A 63 -8.48 9.81 17.26
CA ARG A 63 -7.47 8.74 17.36
C ARG A 63 -6.33 8.92 16.35
N GLY A 64 -6.66 9.35 15.13
CA GLY A 64 -5.67 9.64 14.10
C GLY A 64 -4.75 10.81 14.49
N ILE A 65 -5.31 11.84 15.14
CA ILE A 65 -4.55 12.99 15.65
C ILE A 65 -3.64 12.56 16.82
N GLU A 66 -4.17 11.85 17.80
CA GLU A 66 -3.39 11.36 18.93
C GLU A 66 -2.21 10.49 18.47
N HIS A 67 -2.48 9.56 17.55
CA HIS A 67 -1.43 8.73 16.94
C HIS A 67 -0.41 9.58 16.17
N GLY A 68 -0.88 10.56 15.39
CA GLY A 68 -0.01 11.46 14.64
C GLY A 68 0.87 12.33 15.54
N LEU A 69 0.33 12.83 16.66
CA LEU A 69 1.07 13.64 17.63
C LEU A 69 2.21 12.86 18.31
N GLN A 70 2.11 11.54 18.45
CA GLN A 70 3.19 10.71 18.99
C GLN A 70 4.48 10.77 18.15
N TYR A 71 4.39 11.15 16.87
CA TYR A 71 5.57 11.37 16.03
C TYR A 71 6.31 12.69 16.35
N TYR A 72 5.67 13.57 17.11
CA TYR A 72 6.19 14.88 17.47
C TYR A 72 6.49 14.94 18.99
N SER A 73 7.35 14.04 19.48
CA SER A 73 7.63 13.77 20.89
C SER A 73 8.12 14.97 21.71
N ARG A 74 8.42 16.12 21.08
CA ARG A 74 8.78 17.37 21.76
C ARG A 74 7.57 18.23 22.12
N LEU A 75 6.38 17.87 21.68
CA LEU A 75 5.15 18.59 22.00
C LEU A 75 4.53 17.95 23.26
N GLU A 76 4.80 18.52 24.42
CA GLU A 76 3.99 18.29 25.62
C GLU A 76 2.61 18.91 25.39
N VAL A 77 1.70 18.12 24.81
CA VAL A 77 0.36 18.61 24.49
C VAL A 77 -0.64 18.21 25.57
N SER A 78 -1.37 19.18 26.08
CA SER A 78 -2.49 18.88 26.99
C SER A 78 -3.68 18.30 26.21
N VAL A 79 -4.52 17.53 26.88
CA VAL A 79 -5.78 17.00 26.31
C VAL A 79 -6.64 18.14 25.75
N ALA A 80 -6.73 19.26 26.47
CA ALA A 80 -7.48 20.43 26.02
C ALA A 80 -6.96 20.99 24.69
N TRP A 81 -5.64 21.08 24.52
CA TRP A 81 -5.02 21.51 23.27
C TRP A 81 -5.30 20.53 22.12
N THR A 82 -5.22 19.23 22.39
CA THR A 82 -5.54 18.19 21.37
C THR A 82 -6.99 18.30 20.91
N MET A 83 -7.92 18.55 21.83
CA MET A 83 -9.33 18.77 21.47
C MET A 83 -9.53 20.04 20.63
N GLN A 84 -8.87 21.14 20.99
CA GLN A 84 -8.90 22.38 20.20
C GLN A 84 -8.32 22.18 18.81
N LEU A 85 -7.21 21.44 18.69
CA LEU A 85 -6.61 21.08 17.42
C LEU A 85 -7.58 20.26 16.59
N TYR A 86 -8.22 19.24 17.17
CA TYR A 86 -9.22 18.41 16.47
C TYR A 86 -10.36 19.25 15.90
N GLU A 87 -10.95 20.15 16.71
CA GLU A 87 -12.03 21.01 16.24
C GLU A 87 -11.55 21.96 15.12
N ALA A 88 -10.35 22.49 15.22
CA ALA A 88 -9.77 23.32 14.17
C ALA A 88 -9.52 22.54 12.88
N LEU A 89 -9.10 21.28 12.98
CA LEU A 89 -8.81 20.42 11.82
C LEU A 89 -10.07 19.94 11.10
N LYS A 90 -11.22 19.89 11.75
CA LYS A 90 -12.52 19.60 11.10
C LYS A 90 -12.89 20.63 10.02
N SER A 91 -12.37 21.85 10.11
CA SER A 91 -12.61 22.88 9.09
C SER A 91 -11.75 22.71 7.83
N VAL A 92 -10.75 21.83 7.86
CA VAL A 92 -9.88 21.56 6.71
C VAL A 92 -10.60 20.67 5.72
N PRO A 93 -10.61 21.03 4.42
CA PRO A 93 -11.34 20.28 3.41
C PRO A 93 -10.76 18.88 3.21
N VAL A 94 -11.65 17.92 2.97
CA VAL A 94 -11.30 16.57 2.53
C VAL A 94 -11.39 16.54 1.01
N LEU A 95 -10.27 16.23 0.35
CA LEU A 95 -10.17 16.14 -1.11
C LEU A 95 -9.57 14.79 -1.51
N GLN A 96 -10.01 14.27 -2.65
CA GLN A 96 -9.33 13.13 -3.25
C GLN A 96 -7.92 13.54 -3.70
N CYS A 97 -6.97 12.66 -3.53
CA CYS A 97 -5.57 12.84 -3.93
C CYS A 97 -5.43 13.34 -5.38
N THR A 98 -6.18 12.71 -6.30
CA THR A 98 -6.17 13.08 -7.73
C THR A 98 -6.65 14.50 -7.99
N ILE A 99 -7.57 15.03 -7.18
CA ILE A 99 -8.07 16.40 -7.30
C ILE A 99 -6.98 17.39 -6.85
N LEU A 100 -6.34 17.14 -5.71
CA LEU A 100 -5.23 17.97 -5.25
C LEU A 100 -4.09 18.00 -6.29
N HIS A 101 -3.72 16.83 -6.83
CA HIS A 101 -2.69 16.73 -7.86
C HIS A 101 -3.05 17.53 -9.13
N ARG A 102 -4.31 17.46 -9.60
CA ARG A 102 -4.76 18.25 -10.75
C ARG A 102 -4.66 19.77 -10.48
N TYR A 103 -5.07 20.23 -9.30
CA TYR A 103 -4.89 21.62 -8.92
C TYR A 103 -3.43 22.04 -8.87
N THR A 104 -2.56 21.15 -8.41
CA THR A 104 -1.12 21.37 -8.37
C THR A 104 -0.53 21.53 -9.78
N LEU A 105 -0.93 20.66 -10.72
CA LEU A 105 -0.53 20.76 -12.12
C LEU A 105 -1.05 22.03 -12.80
N MET A 106 -2.30 22.41 -12.53
CA MET A 106 -2.87 23.68 -13.04
C MET A 106 -2.10 24.88 -12.50
N LEU A 107 -1.77 24.88 -11.19
CA LEU A 107 -0.97 25.93 -10.59
C LEU A 107 0.41 26.01 -11.24
N HIS A 108 1.09 24.89 -11.41
CA HIS A 108 2.40 24.82 -12.07
C HIS A 108 2.33 25.37 -13.50
N TYR A 109 1.33 24.94 -14.28
CA TYR A 109 1.10 25.45 -15.63
C TYR A 109 0.89 26.96 -15.66
N CYS A 110 0.10 27.50 -14.74
CA CYS A 110 -0.13 28.95 -14.65
C CYS A 110 1.16 29.74 -14.31
N LEU A 111 2.10 29.12 -13.58
CA LEU A 111 3.35 29.77 -13.17
C LEU A 111 4.46 29.67 -14.24
N CYS A 112 4.57 28.53 -14.89
CA CYS A 112 5.72 28.18 -15.73
C CYS A 112 5.32 27.94 -17.21
N GLY A 113 4.03 27.77 -17.53
CA GLY A 113 3.56 27.42 -18.87
C GLY A 113 3.89 25.98 -19.30
N GLU A 114 4.45 25.17 -18.40
CA GLU A 114 4.89 23.81 -18.67
C GLU A 114 3.78 22.80 -18.42
N HIS A 115 3.55 21.90 -19.38
CA HIS A 115 2.61 20.79 -19.23
C HIS A 115 3.27 19.58 -18.58
N LEU A 116 2.91 19.33 -17.33
CA LEU A 116 3.31 18.15 -16.56
C LEU A 116 2.15 17.17 -16.43
N THR A 117 2.49 15.91 -16.11
CA THR A 117 1.57 14.82 -15.82
C THR A 117 1.52 14.49 -14.32
N LEU A 118 0.62 13.62 -13.92
CA LEU A 118 0.53 13.19 -12.51
C LEU A 118 1.80 12.48 -12.02
N SER A 119 2.55 11.84 -12.92
CA SER A 119 3.80 11.15 -12.60
C SER A 119 4.96 12.11 -12.31
N ASP A 120 4.85 13.37 -12.73
CA ASP A 120 5.90 14.39 -12.54
C ASP A 120 5.79 15.07 -11.16
N ILE A 121 4.67 14.86 -10.46
CA ILE A 121 4.50 15.34 -9.09
C ILE A 121 5.29 14.43 -8.14
N ASN A 122 6.28 14.99 -7.46
CA ASN A 122 6.96 14.25 -6.42
C ASN A 122 6.04 14.16 -5.17
N SER A 123 5.74 12.94 -4.76
CA SER A 123 4.98 12.67 -3.54
C SER A 123 5.96 12.22 -2.46
N ASP A 124 6.59 13.16 -1.77
CA ASP A 124 7.46 12.82 -0.66
C ASP A 124 6.60 12.39 0.54
N ALA A 125 6.74 11.13 0.90
CA ALA A 125 5.94 10.53 1.95
C ALA A 125 6.39 11.07 3.31
N LEU A 126 5.59 11.94 3.91
CA LEU A 126 5.70 12.45 5.26
C LEU A 126 6.84 13.45 5.50
N ALA A 127 6.48 14.71 5.69
CA ALA A 127 7.32 15.67 6.37
C ALA A 127 7.57 15.16 7.81
N LYS A 128 8.73 14.53 8.03
CA LYS A 128 9.18 14.18 9.37
C LYS A 128 9.93 15.39 9.94
N PRO A 129 9.69 15.80 11.21
CA PRO A 129 10.60 16.71 11.88
C PRO A 129 12.01 16.15 11.80
N ALA A 130 13.02 17.01 11.64
CA ALA A 130 14.42 16.61 11.54
C ALA A 130 14.89 15.75 12.73
N ASP A 131 14.21 15.87 13.87
CA ASP A 131 14.54 15.24 15.16
C ASP A 131 13.46 14.25 15.64
N ALA A 132 12.54 13.81 14.76
CA ALA A 132 11.62 12.75 15.17
C ALA A 132 12.44 11.49 15.49
N PRO A 133 12.20 10.84 16.67
CA PRO A 133 12.82 9.56 16.92
C PRO A 133 12.49 8.65 15.74
N GLN A 134 13.52 8.16 15.08
CA GLN A 134 13.38 7.19 14.02
C GLN A 134 12.80 5.92 14.68
N LYS A 135 11.46 5.84 14.80
CA LYS A 135 10.86 4.49 14.77
C LYS A 135 11.44 3.86 13.52
N PRO A 136 12.00 2.66 13.60
CA PRO A 136 12.64 2.03 12.46
C PRO A 136 11.68 2.18 11.30
N ALA A 137 12.11 2.94 10.29
CA ALA A 137 11.32 3.09 9.08
C ALA A 137 11.01 1.65 8.69
N HIS A 138 9.69 1.31 8.68
CA HIS A 138 9.30 0.00 8.24
C HIS A 138 9.98 -0.19 6.92
N ASP A 139 10.99 -1.01 6.91
CA ASP A 139 11.79 -1.24 5.73
C ASP A 139 10.86 -1.95 4.74
N ARG A 140 10.21 -1.13 3.90
CA ARG A 140 9.27 -1.63 2.90
C ARG A 140 9.90 -2.71 2.04
N HIS A 141 11.21 -2.67 1.90
CA HIS A 141 11.98 -3.70 1.22
C HIS A 141 11.94 -5.02 2.00
N LYS A 142 12.08 -4.98 3.33
CA LYS A 142 11.94 -6.19 4.17
C LYS A 142 10.54 -6.77 4.13
N VAL A 143 9.51 -5.91 4.16
CA VAL A 143 8.11 -6.36 4.01
C VAL A 143 7.92 -7.04 2.66
N TRP A 144 8.40 -6.42 1.57
CA TRP A 144 8.36 -7.00 0.24
C TRP A 144 9.12 -8.32 0.15
N MET A 145 10.33 -8.42 0.70
CA MET A 145 11.12 -9.66 0.72
C MET A 145 10.41 -10.77 1.49
N ALA A 146 9.79 -10.46 2.64
CA ALA A 146 9.02 -11.44 3.43
C ALA A 146 7.79 -11.92 2.65
N GLU A 147 7.07 -11.01 1.99
CA GLU A 147 5.94 -11.33 1.11
C GLU A 147 6.38 -12.25 -0.04
N GLN A 148 7.46 -11.90 -0.74
CA GLN A 148 8.01 -12.74 -1.82
C GLN A 148 8.41 -14.13 -1.32
N GLY A 149 8.98 -14.23 -0.14
CA GLY A 149 9.30 -15.52 0.50
C GLY A 149 8.07 -16.39 0.70
N LEU A 150 6.98 -15.82 1.23
CA LEU A 150 5.70 -16.52 1.40
C LEU A 150 5.09 -16.94 0.05
N LEU A 151 5.04 -16.03 -0.91
CA LEU A 151 4.50 -16.34 -2.24
C LEU A 151 5.32 -17.44 -2.94
N GLN A 152 6.63 -17.46 -2.74
CA GLN A 152 7.49 -18.53 -3.27
C GLN A 152 7.15 -19.90 -2.65
N MET A 153 6.85 -19.96 -1.35
CA MET A 153 6.42 -21.21 -0.71
C MET A 153 5.09 -21.71 -1.27
N VAL A 154 4.16 -20.80 -1.60
CA VAL A 154 2.93 -21.18 -2.30
C VAL A 154 3.25 -21.74 -3.69
N ARG A 155 4.09 -21.04 -4.50
CA ARG A 155 4.49 -21.49 -5.85
C ARG A 155 5.11 -22.88 -5.84
N THR A 156 5.89 -23.18 -4.81
CA THR A 156 6.56 -24.49 -4.69
C THR A 156 5.76 -25.55 -3.97
N GLY A 157 4.66 -25.18 -3.33
CA GLY A 157 3.89 -26.10 -2.46
C GLY A 157 4.70 -26.59 -1.27
N ASP A 158 5.57 -25.72 -0.69
CA ASP A 158 6.45 -26.11 0.43
C ASP A 158 5.68 -26.17 1.74
N LEU A 159 5.55 -27.38 2.29
CA LEU A 159 4.82 -27.64 3.53
C LEU A 159 5.56 -27.13 4.80
N ASN A 160 6.81 -26.70 4.69
CA ASN A 160 7.61 -26.16 5.83
C ASN A 160 7.36 -24.65 6.06
N TYR A 161 6.33 -24.08 5.46
CA TYR A 161 6.01 -22.64 5.49
C TYR A 161 5.75 -22.06 6.89
N LYS A 162 5.42 -22.87 7.90
CA LYS A 162 4.97 -22.41 9.23
C LYS A 162 5.95 -21.47 9.92
N GLN A 163 7.25 -21.76 9.83
CA GLN A 163 8.30 -20.92 10.44
C GLN A 163 8.42 -19.58 9.71
N ALA A 164 8.38 -19.60 8.37
CA ALA A 164 8.43 -18.39 7.56
C ALA A 164 7.19 -17.52 7.75
N LEU A 165 6.01 -18.12 7.89
CA LEU A 165 4.77 -17.43 8.16
C LEU A 165 4.80 -16.73 9.52
N SER A 166 5.26 -17.41 10.57
CA SER A 166 5.42 -16.82 11.91
C SER A 166 6.41 -15.65 11.91
N ALA A 167 7.52 -15.78 11.20
CA ALA A 167 8.51 -14.71 11.07
C ALA A 167 7.96 -13.49 10.32
N SER A 168 7.18 -13.72 9.25
CA SER A 168 6.61 -12.64 8.44
C SER A 168 5.41 -11.93 9.08
N MET A 169 4.66 -12.58 9.96
CA MET A 169 3.60 -11.93 10.75
C MET A 169 4.16 -10.77 11.61
N GLY A 170 5.35 -10.92 12.19
CA GLY A 170 6.03 -9.83 12.90
C GLY A 170 6.47 -8.67 12.00
N ILE A 171 6.76 -8.95 10.72
CA ILE A 171 7.19 -7.96 9.73
C ILE A 171 5.98 -7.24 9.11
N SER A 172 4.88 -7.95 8.87
CA SER A 172 3.65 -7.38 8.29
C SER A 172 2.92 -6.42 9.23
N ALA A 173 3.20 -6.46 10.54
CA ALA A 173 2.77 -5.42 11.48
C ALA A 173 3.26 -4.02 11.10
N GLY A 174 4.12 -3.90 10.09
CA GLY A 174 4.65 -2.69 9.49
C GLY A 174 3.83 -2.10 8.35
N VAL A 175 2.72 -2.68 7.93
CA VAL A 175 1.84 -2.07 6.93
C VAL A 175 1.25 -0.77 7.52
N PRO A 176 1.32 0.36 6.80
CA PRO A 176 0.75 1.62 7.29
C PRO A 176 -0.71 1.43 7.67
N VAL A 177 -1.09 1.94 8.84
CA VAL A 177 -2.50 1.98 9.25
C VAL A 177 -3.29 2.80 8.24
N ARG A 178 -4.15 2.14 7.48
CA ARG A 178 -4.96 2.76 6.42
C ARG A 178 -6.36 3.14 6.89
N SER A 179 -6.77 2.64 8.05
CA SER A 179 -8.08 2.87 8.65
C SER A 179 -7.96 2.93 10.17
N ASP A 180 -8.75 3.78 10.81
CA ASP A 180 -8.89 3.80 12.28
C ASP A 180 -9.70 2.60 12.78
N ASP A 181 -10.41 1.93 11.89
CA ASP A 181 -11.08 0.67 12.14
C ASP A 181 -10.12 -0.50 11.89
N VAL A 182 -9.68 -1.12 12.97
CA VAL A 182 -8.74 -2.26 12.97
C VAL A 182 -9.32 -3.45 12.20
N LEU A 183 -10.61 -3.73 12.38
CA LEU A 183 -11.29 -4.84 11.70
C LEU A 183 -11.30 -4.61 10.18
N ARG A 184 -11.68 -3.42 9.74
CA ARG A 184 -11.67 -3.04 8.32
C ARG A 184 -10.27 -3.13 7.72
N GLN A 185 -9.25 -2.68 8.45
CA GLN A 185 -7.88 -2.79 7.99
C GLN A 185 -7.43 -4.23 7.83
N SER A 186 -7.73 -5.08 8.81
CA SER A 186 -7.39 -6.51 8.78
C SER A 186 -8.10 -7.23 7.64
N LYS A 187 -9.39 -6.97 7.42
CA LYS A 187 -10.13 -7.47 6.24
C LYS A 187 -9.43 -7.10 4.94
N THR A 188 -9.12 -5.82 4.75
CA THR A 188 -8.43 -5.36 3.53
C THR A 188 -7.08 -6.06 3.33
N SER A 189 -6.31 -6.26 4.40
CA SER A 189 -5.02 -6.94 4.34
C SER A 189 -5.16 -8.41 3.92
N ILE A 190 -6.15 -9.11 4.47
CA ILE A 190 -6.44 -10.51 4.10
C ILE A 190 -6.88 -10.60 2.65
N ILE A 191 -7.78 -9.73 2.17
CA ILE A 191 -8.27 -9.72 0.79
C ILE A 191 -7.11 -9.51 -0.20
N VAL A 192 -6.25 -8.52 0.07
CA VAL A 192 -5.07 -8.25 -0.77
C VAL A 192 -4.13 -9.45 -0.78
N PHE A 193 -3.84 -10.02 0.41
CA PHE A 193 -2.95 -11.17 0.52
C PHE A 193 -3.54 -12.41 -0.19
N THR A 194 -4.85 -12.69 -0.04
CA THR A 194 -5.53 -13.76 -0.76
C THR A 194 -5.37 -13.62 -2.27
N SER A 195 -5.54 -12.41 -2.80
CA SER A 195 -5.37 -12.16 -4.24
C SER A 195 -3.94 -12.45 -4.74
N LEU A 196 -2.93 -12.15 -3.93
CA LEU A 196 -1.53 -12.45 -4.26
C LEU A 196 -1.26 -13.96 -4.19
N VAL A 197 -1.79 -14.63 -3.16
CA VAL A 197 -1.67 -16.09 -2.98
C VAL A 197 -2.34 -16.86 -4.12
N CYS A 198 -3.52 -16.43 -4.58
CA CYS A 198 -4.19 -17.03 -5.75
C CYS A 198 -3.26 -17.02 -6.97
N ARG A 199 -2.64 -15.88 -7.28
CA ARG A 199 -1.73 -15.78 -8.43
C ARG A 199 -0.49 -16.65 -8.26
N ALA A 200 0.09 -16.68 -7.07
CA ALA A 200 1.23 -17.55 -6.77
C ALA A 200 0.86 -19.05 -6.88
N ALA A 201 -0.36 -19.41 -6.52
CA ALA A 201 -0.85 -20.78 -6.64
C ALA A 201 -1.04 -21.21 -8.10
N ILE A 202 -1.54 -20.31 -8.95
CA ILE A 202 -1.63 -20.54 -10.40
C ILE A 202 -0.23 -20.73 -11.00
N GLU A 203 0.72 -19.85 -10.65
CA GLU A 203 2.12 -20.01 -11.06
C GLU A 203 2.74 -21.32 -10.55
N GLY A 204 2.23 -21.84 -9.43
CA GLY A 204 2.61 -23.14 -8.84
C GLY A 204 1.97 -24.35 -9.49
N GLY A 205 1.01 -24.17 -10.41
CA GLY A 205 0.35 -25.24 -11.17
C GLY A 205 -1.07 -25.56 -10.75
N LEU A 206 -1.69 -24.76 -9.88
CA LEU A 206 -3.12 -24.86 -9.61
C LEU A 206 -3.89 -24.24 -10.77
N SER A 207 -5.02 -24.84 -11.19
CA SER A 207 -5.81 -24.25 -12.27
C SER A 207 -6.35 -22.87 -11.89
N PRO A 208 -6.43 -21.90 -12.83
CA PRO A 208 -7.00 -20.57 -12.57
C PRO A 208 -8.42 -20.65 -12.00
N GLU A 209 -9.25 -21.53 -12.52
CA GLU A 209 -10.64 -21.72 -12.10
C GLU A 209 -10.72 -22.13 -10.62
N GLU A 210 -9.93 -23.13 -10.24
CA GLU A 210 -9.89 -23.60 -8.85
C GLU A 210 -9.30 -22.53 -7.93
N SER A 211 -8.23 -21.88 -8.36
CA SER A 211 -7.55 -20.86 -7.57
C SER A 211 -8.43 -19.65 -7.30
N TYR A 212 -9.11 -19.12 -8.31
CA TYR A 212 -10.01 -17.97 -8.13
C TYR A 212 -11.27 -18.34 -7.35
N ALA A 213 -11.90 -19.49 -7.63
CA ALA A 213 -13.06 -19.93 -6.86
C ALA A 213 -12.74 -20.08 -5.36
N LEU A 214 -11.56 -20.64 -5.06
CA LEU A 214 -11.09 -20.77 -3.68
C LEU A 214 -10.81 -19.40 -3.05
N GLY A 215 -10.16 -18.51 -3.77
CA GLY A 215 -9.87 -17.14 -3.36
C GLY A 215 -11.15 -16.36 -3.05
N ASP A 216 -12.16 -16.44 -3.92
CA ASP A 216 -13.45 -15.76 -3.73
C ASP A 216 -14.15 -16.24 -2.46
N ASN A 217 -14.08 -17.53 -2.13
CA ASN A 217 -14.64 -18.06 -0.89
C ASN A 217 -13.95 -17.49 0.35
N TYR A 218 -12.62 -17.35 0.33
CA TYR A 218 -11.86 -16.75 1.44
C TYR A 218 -12.10 -15.23 1.54
N ILE A 219 -12.18 -14.52 0.41
CA ILE A 219 -12.52 -13.10 0.38
C ILE A 219 -13.92 -12.88 0.94
N GLN A 220 -14.90 -13.68 0.52
CA GLN A 220 -16.27 -13.60 1.05
C GLN A 220 -16.32 -13.90 2.56
N SER A 221 -15.52 -14.84 3.03
CA SER A 221 -15.40 -15.15 4.46
C SER A 221 -14.82 -13.96 5.24
N ALA A 222 -13.78 -13.31 4.70
CA ALA A 222 -13.19 -12.12 5.30
C ALA A 222 -14.18 -10.94 5.34
N GLU A 223 -14.95 -10.71 4.27
CA GLU A 223 -15.97 -9.67 4.24
C GLU A 223 -17.09 -9.92 5.26
N ASN A 224 -17.49 -11.17 5.46
CA ASN A 224 -18.55 -11.55 6.40
C ASN A 224 -18.09 -11.56 7.87
N ALA A 225 -16.80 -11.56 8.16
CA ALA A 225 -16.27 -11.53 9.52
C ALA A 225 -16.75 -10.29 10.28
N LYS A 226 -17.17 -10.44 11.52
CA LYS A 226 -17.68 -9.34 12.36
C LYS A 226 -16.71 -8.96 13.47
N THR A 227 -15.78 -9.83 13.79
CA THR A 227 -14.80 -9.66 14.88
C THR A 227 -13.39 -9.99 14.40
N MET A 228 -12.39 -9.61 15.18
CA MET A 228 -10.99 -10.03 14.93
C MET A 228 -10.83 -11.53 15.11
N ASP A 229 -11.56 -12.12 16.07
CA ASP A 229 -11.51 -13.57 16.34
C ASP A 229 -11.99 -14.41 15.13
N ASP A 230 -12.88 -13.85 14.29
CA ASP A 230 -13.29 -14.48 13.03
C ASP A 230 -12.19 -14.42 11.96
N LEU A 231 -11.37 -13.35 11.99
CA LEU A 231 -10.36 -13.09 10.96
C LEU A 231 -9.00 -13.76 11.25
N ASP A 232 -8.59 -13.83 12.51
CA ASP A 232 -7.26 -14.28 12.90
C ASP A 232 -6.92 -15.70 12.38
N PRO A 233 -7.82 -16.71 12.45
CA PRO A 233 -7.56 -18.02 11.88
C PRO A 233 -7.65 -18.05 10.35
N LEU A 234 -8.41 -17.13 9.74
CA LEU A 234 -8.76 -17.20 8.32
C LEU A 234 -7.53 -17.08 7.41
N ALA A 235 -6.63 -16.16 7.70
CA ALA A 235 -5.42 -15.98 6.92
C ALA A 235 -4.51 -17.22 6.93
N LEU A 236 -4.40 -17.88 8.10
CA LEU A 236 -3.61 -19.09 8.25
C LEU A 236 -4.25 -20.28 7.51
N ILE A 237 -5.56 -20.45 7.65
CA ILE A 237 -6.32 -21.52 7.00
C ILE A 237 -6.25 -21.36 5.47
N MET A 238 -6.49 -20.16 4.98
CA MET A 238 -6.37 -19.83 3.57
C MET A 238 -4.99 -20.18 3.01
N TYR A 239 -3.94 -19.73 3.67
CA TYR A 239 -2.59 -19.96 3.22
C TYR A 239 -2.21 -21.45 3.21
N ASP A 240 -2.57 -22.20 4.28
CA ASP A 240 -2.36 -23.64 4.37
C ASP A 240 -3.07 -24.40 3.23
N ASP A 241 -4.32 -24.04 2.95
CA ASP A 241 -5.12 -24.70 1.91
C ASP A 241 -4.49 -24.52 0.52
N PHE A 242 -4.08 -23.28 0.18
CA PHE A 242 -3.41 -23.03 -1.10
C PHE A 242 -2.07 -23.76 -1.22
N VAL A 243 -1.22 -23.72 -0.20
CA VAL A 243 0.06 -24.43 -0.22
C VAL A 243 -0.14 -25.94 -0.41
N ARG A 244 -1.12 -26.56 0.28
CA ARG A 244 -1.41 -27.98 0.17
C ARG A 244 -1.97 -28.36 -1.20
N ARG A 245 -2.80 -27.53 -1.80
CA ARG A 245 -3.34 -27.80 -3.15
C ARG A 245 -2.24 -27.73 -4.19
N VAL A 246 -1.39 -26.70 -4.15
CA VAL A 246 -0.23 -26.62 -5.03
C VAL A 246 0.71 -27.81 -4.81
N HIS A 247 0.96 -28.19 -3.57
CA HIS A 247 1.75 -29.37 -3.26
C HIS A 247 1.19 -30.65 -3.92
N LYS A 248 -0.13 -30.85 -3.84
CA LYS A 248 -0.79 -31.99 -4.51
C LYS A 248 -0.66 -31.95 -6.01
N CYS A 249 -0.83 -30.77 -6.63
CA CYS A 249 -0.67 -30.62 -8.08
C CYS A 249 0.76 -30.96 -8.53
N ARG A 250 1.75 -30.51 -7.78
CA ARG A 250 3.18 -30.72 -8.09
C ARG A 250 3.68 -32.14 -7.80
N THR A 251 3.07 -32.81 -6.83
CA THR A 251 3.47 -34.14 -6.39
C THR A 251 2.59 -35.26 -6.97
N ASN A 252 1.81 -34.97 -8.02
CA ASN A 252 1.00 -36.01 -8.67
C ASN A 252 1.96 -37.05 -9.32
N PRO A 253 2.10 -38.26 -8.72
CA PRO A 253 3.10 -39.22 -9.16
C PRO A 253 2.77 -39.83 -10.52
N ASN A 254 1.58 -39.58 -11.05
CA ASN A 254 1.07 -40.17 -12.29
C ASN A 254 1.34 -39.31 -13.53
N LEU A 255 1.82 -38.06 -13.36
CA LEU A 255 2.10 -37.16 -14.47
C LEU A 255 3.57 -36.71 -14.45
N SER A 256 4.24 -36.91 -15.58
CA SER A 256 5.55 -36.27 -15.76
C SER A 256 5.38 -34.75 -15.89
N GLN A 257 6.44 -33.98 -15.59
CA GLN A 257 6.40 -32.52 -15.71
C GLN A 257 6.00 -32.04 -17.12
N GLN A 258 6.38 -32.78 -18.15
CA GLN A 258 6.01 -32.53 -19.55
C GLN A 258 4.51 -32.78 -19.80
N VAL A 259 3.98 -33.85 -19.24
CA VAL A 259 2.55 -34.13 -19.35
C VAL A 259 1.72 -33.08 -18.61
N GLN A 260 2.18 -32.60 -17.45
CA GLN A 260 1.51 -31.52 -16.72
C GLN A 260 1.44 -30.24 -17.56
N LYS A 261 2.54 -29.84 -18.20
CA LYS A 261 2.53 -28.68 -19.12
C LYS A 261 1.56 -28.82 -20.28
N CYS A 262 1.45 -30.03 -20.83
CA CYS A 262 0.46 -30.30 -21.88
C CYS A 262 -0.98 -30.18 -21.37
N VAL A 263 -1.25 -30.66 -20.15
CA VAL A 263 -2.58 -30.52 -19.51
C VAL A 263 -2.89 -29.04 -19.29
N ASP A 264 -1.96 -28.28 -18.72
CA ASP A 264 -2.13 -26.85 -18.48
C ASP A 264 -2.39 -26.07 -19.78
N TYR A 265 -1.69 -26.43 -20.86
CA TYR A 265 -1.93 -25.83 -22.18
C TYR A 265 -3.33 -26.18 -22.73
N ILE A 266 -3.76 -27.41 -22.59
CA ILE A 266 -5.11 -27.85 -23.02
C ILE A 266 -6.16 -27.07 -22.21
N GLU A 267 -6.03 -26.98 -20.90
CA GLU A 267 -6.98 -26.29 -20.04
C GLU A 267 -7.09 -24.77 -20.37
N MET A 268 -6.01 -24.12 -20.76
CA MET A 268 -6.03 -22.71 -21.17
C MET A 268 -6.64 -22.48 -22.56
N HIS A 269 -6.72 -23.52 -23.43
CA HIS A 269 -7.14 -23.39 -24.82
C HIS A 269 -8.33 -24.29 -25.16
N LEU A 270 -9.19 -24.59 -24.17
CA LEU A 270 -10.35 -25.50 -24.35
C LEU A 270 -11.33 -25.08 -25.46
N GLU A 271 -11.39 -23.78 -25.76
CA GLU A 271 -12.26 -23.24 -26.81
C GLU A 271 -11.60 -23.19 -28.19
N GLU A 272 -10.32 -23.54 -28.29
CA GLU A 272 -9.53 -23.49 -29.52
C GLU A 272 -9.28 -24.89 -30.09
N LYS A 273 -8.95 -24.94 -31.38
CA LYS A 273 -8.56 -26.22 -32.01
C LYS A 273 -7.09 -26.51 -31.68
N ILE A 274 -6.86 -27.34 -30.69
CA ILE A 274 -5.52 -27.76 -30.27
C ILE A 274 -5.02 -28.87 -31.21
N CYS A 275 -3.78 -28.77 -31.70
CA CYS A 275 -3.14 -29.83 -32.46
C CYS A 275 -1.94 -30.45 -31.70
N ALA A 276 -1.58 -31.67 -32.08
CA ALA A 276 -0.48 -32.38 -31.42
C ALA A 276 0.88 -31.69 -31.56
N ALA A 277 1.08 -30.86 -32.60
CA ALA A 277 2.28 -30.05 -32.78
C ALA A 277 2.38 -28.92 -31.75
N ASP A 278 1.25 -28.32 -31.35
CA ASP A 278 1.19 -27.27 -30.34
C ASP A 278 1.58 -27.81 -28.94
N LEU A 279 1.11 -29.05 -28.65
CA LEU A 279 1.46 -29.75 -27.41
C LEU A 279 2.92 -30.21 -27.37
N ALA A 280 3.49 -30.57 -28.50
CA ALA A 280 4.88 -30.99 -28.57
C ALA A 280 5.88 -29.84 -28.47
N ALA A 281 5.43 -28.60 -28.63
CA ALA A 281 6.22 -27.40 -28.51
C ALA A 281 6.32 -26.86 -27.05
N GLN A 282 5.53 -27.43 -26.10
CA GLN A 282 5.51 -27.05 -24.69
C GLN A 282 6.52 -27.86 -23.87
#